data_6c04bf34c86a1ba86c5ae7954d6701af
#
_entry.id   6c04bf34c86a1ba86c5ae7954d6701af
#
_cell.length_a   1.000
_cell.length_b   1.000
_cell.length_c   1.000
_cell.angle_alpha   90.00
_cell.angle_beta   90.00
_cell.angle_gamma   90.00
#
_symmetry.space_group_name_H-M   'P 1'
#
loop_
_entity.id
_entity.type
_entity.pdbx_description
1 polymer ?
#
loop_
_entity_poly.entity_id
_entity_poly.type
_entity_poly.pdbx_seq_one_letter_code
_entity_poly.pdbx_strand_id
1 'polypeptide(L)'
;MSYTGIFLGAGFVSGQELWQFFACFGPVGLIGFIGTAALFFYVNYANLRLIQLTGQEDMGRLMTCGDHPKLRAAVSAMQNLLLVGVCIIMIAGASTLIHQLLPIPAWLGGLIFTVIVASVALLGMQGLVAVFSLLVPVTTVMAVLLAAWVLIKNGFSFAPANGSVSALMPNWIIGFVTYAAYNLFGTISILVPLSLIHISEPTRR
;
A
#
# COMPACT_ATOMS: atom_id res chain seq x y z
N MET A 1 7.48 -9.62 -5.52
CA MET A 1 8.21 -8.54 -4.83
C MET A 1 7.60 -7.15 -5.09
N SER A 2 7.35 -6.74 -6.34
CA SER A 2 6.74 -5.42 -6.64
C SER A 2 5.36 -5.23 -6.02
N TYR A 3 4.54 -6.29 -5.97
CA TYR A 3 3.22 -6.27 -5.36
C TYR A 3 3.26 -5.97 -3.84
N THR A 4 4.18 -6.59 -3.11
CA THR A 4 4.36 -6.37 -1.67
C THR A 4 4.87 -4.97 -1.35
N GLY A 5 5.64 -4.35 -2.25
CA GLY A 5 6.18 -3.00 -2.07
C GLY A 5 5.11 -1.90 -1.97
N ILE A 6 3.94 -2.14 -2.55
CA ILE A 6 2.81 -1.18 -2.52
C ILE A 6 2.27 -0.99 -1.10
N PHE A 7 2.22 -2.08 -0.33
CA PHE A 7 1.70 -2.06 1.05
C PHE A 7 2.74 -1.55 2.06
N LEU A 8 4.02 -1.56 1.71
CA LEU A 8 5.11 -1.12 2.57
C LEU A 8 5.34 0.40 2.45
N GLY A 9 4.27 1.18 2.65
CA GLY A 9 4.36 2.64 2.73
C GLY A 9 4.99 3.15 4.02
N ALA A 10 5.28 4.44 4.08
CA ALA A 10 5.84 5.10 5.26
C ALA A 10 4.98 4.89 6.52
N GLY A 11 3.65 4.87 6.38
CA GLY A 11 2.71 4.62 7.47
C GLY A 11 2.79 3.19 8.02
N PHE A 12 3.02 2.19 7.15
CA PHE A 12 3.21 0.80 7.55
C PHE A 12 4.56 0.62 8.27
N VAL A 13 5.64 1.17 7.69
CA VAL A 13 7.01 1.04 8.26
C VAL A 13 7.11 1.74 9.62
N SER A 14 6.45 2.88 9.79
CA SER A 14 6.38 3.59 11.08
C SER A 14 5.44 2.92 12.10
N GLY A 15 4.62 1.96 11.69
CA GLY A 15 3.60 1.33 12.51
C GLY A 15 2.34 2.20 12.72
N GLN A 16 2.31 3.42 12.21
CA GLN A 16 1.20 4.36 12.39
C GLN A 16 -0.10 3.83 11.79
N GLU A 17 -0.07 3.24 10.61
CA GLU A 17 -1.25 2.64 10.00
C GLU A 17 -1.74 1.43 10.80
N LEU A 18 -0.83 0.56 11.23
CA LEU A 18 -1.19 -0.60 12.05
C LEU A 18 -1.83 -0.18 13.38
N TRP A 19 -1.32 0.89 13.98
CA TRP A 19 -1.91 1.46 15.17
C TRP A 19 -3.30 2.03 14.90
N GLN A 20 -3.42 2.90 13.92
CA GLN A 20 -4.64 3.67 13.65
C GLN A 20 -5.82 2.82 13.18
N PHE A 21 -5.55 1.78 12.38
CA PHE A 21 -6.60 0.95 11.79
C PHE A 21 -6.90 -0.32 12.61
N PHE A 22 -5.97 -0.77 13.45
CA PHE A 22 -6.12 -2.05 14.16
C PHE A 22 -5.80 -1.96 15.65
N ALA A 23 -4.59 -1.56 16.03
CA ALA A 23 -4.12 -1.69 17.40
C ALA A 23 -4.87 -0.79 18.39
N CYS A 24 -5.35 0.37 17.97
CA CYS A 24 -6.16 1.28 18.80
C CYS A 24 -7.47 0.64 19.28
N PHE A 25 -7.96 -0.41 18.61
CA PHE A 25 -9.15 -1.16 19.00
C PHE A 25 -8.85 -2.33 19.94
N GLY A 26 -7.59 -2.53 20.34
CA GLY A 26 -7.19 -3.63 21.21
C GLY A 26 -7.35 -5.02 20.57
N PRO A 27 -7.73 -6.07 21.33
CA PRO A 27 -7.80 -7.45 20.81
C PRO A 27 -8.75 -7.62 19.63
N VAL A 28 -9.79 -6.80 19.55
CA VAL A 28 -10.78 -6.85 18.45
C VAL A 28 -10.17 -6.37 17.13
N GLY A 29 -9.18 -5.47 17.19
CA GLY A 29 -8.42 -5.03 16.04
C GLY A 29 -7.65 -6.17 15.35
N LEU A 30 -7.26 -7.22 16.09
CA LEU A 30 -6.63 -8.41 15.52
C LEU A 30 -7.58 -9.17 14.60
N ILE A 31 -8.88 -9.23 14.95
CA ILE A 31 -9.92 -9.83 14.10
C ILE A 31 -10.03 -9.01 12.81
N GLY A 32 -10.02 -7.68 12.91
CA GLY A 32 -10.00 -6.77 11.76
C GLY A 32 -8.79 -6.98 10.86
N PHE A 33 -7.60 -7.19 11.45
CA PHE A 33 -6.38 -7.47 10.71
C PHE A 33 -6.46 -8.78 9.91
N ILE A 34 -6.95 -9.86 10.54
CA ILE A 34 -7.19 -11.15 9.86
C ILE A 34 -8.25 -11.00 8.77
N GLY A 35 -9.33 -10.25 9.04
CA GLY A 35 -10.37 -9.93 8.06
C GLY A 35 -9.82 -9.18 6.85
N THR A 36 -8.92 -8.22 7.07
CA THR A 36 -8.22 -7.50 5.99
C THR A 36 -7.38 -8.44 5.14
N ALA A 37 -6.63 -9.36 5.76
CA ALA A 37 -5.82 -10.34 5.03
C ALA A 37 -6.70 -11.25 4.16
N ALA A 38 -7.83 -11.70 4.68
CA ALA A 38 -8.79 -12.51 3.93
C ALA A 38 -9.41 -11.73 2.75
N LEU A 39 -9.80 -10.47 2.97
CA LEU A 39 -10.29 -9.58 1.91
C LEU A 39 -9.24 -9.35 0.83
N PHE A 40 -8.00 -9.09 1.21
CA PHE A 40 -6.89 -8.92 0.26
C PHE A 40 -6.72 -10.15 -0.60
N PHE A 41 -6.68 -11.33 0.01
CA PHE A 41 -6.55 -12.58 -0.73
C PHE A 41 -7.71 -12.78 -1.72
N TYR A 42 -8.94 -12.65 -1.22
CA TYR A 42 -10.14 -12.89 -2.04
C TYR A 42 -10.28 -11.90 -3.20
N VAL A 43 -10.17 -10.60 -2.92
CA VAL A 43 -10.36 -9.56 -3.94
C VAL A 43 -9.24 -9.59 -4.98
N ASN A 44 -7.98 -9.79 -4.56
CA ASN A 44 -6.89 -9.88 -5.52
C ASN A 44 -6.95 -11.17 -6.35
N TYR A 45 -7.37 -12.29 -5.77
CA TYR A 45 -7.62 -13.52 -6.52
C TYR A 45 -8.73 -13.32 -7.56
N ALA A 46 -9.84 -12.69 -7.16
CA ALA A 46 -10.94 -12.38 -8.08
C ALA A 46 -10.50 -11.46 -9.21
N ASN A 47 -9.73 -10.40 -8.90
CA ASN A 47 -9.21 -9.48 -9.90
C ASN A 47 -8.25 -10.17 -10.88
N LEU A 48 -7.33 -11.00 -10.40
CA LEU A 48 -6.42 -11.77 -11.27
C LEU A 48 -7.19 -12.71 -12.21
N ARG A 49 -8.20 -13.40 -11.70
CA ARG A 49 -9.08 -14.24 -12.51
C ARG A 49 -9.83 -13.43 -13.56
N LEU A 50 -10.35 -12.26 -13.17
CA LEU A 50 -11.06 -11.38 -14.10
C LEU A 50 -10.15 -10.88 -15.22
N ILE A 51 -8.93 -10.46 -14.90
CA ILE A 51 -7.92 -10.03 -15.89
C ILE A 51 -7.57 -11.18 -16.83
N GLN A 52 -7.36 -12.40 -16.32
CA GLN A 52 -7.06 -13.57 -17.14
C GLN A 52 -8.20 -13.94 -18.10
N LEU A 53 -9.45 -13.82 -17.65
CA LEU A 53 -10.62 -14.19 -18.44
C LEU A 53 -10.99 -13.12 -19.48
N THR A 54 -10.80 -11.85 -19.16
CA THR A 54 -11.22 -10.73 -20.01
C THR A 54 -10.10 -10.22 -20.91
N GLY A 55 -8.83 -10.45 -20.56
CA GLY A 55 -7.68 -9.86 -21.26
C GLY A 55 -7.69 -8.32 -21.25
N GLN A 56 -8.45 -7.72 -20.33
CA GLN A 56 -8.61 -6.27 -20.27
C GLN A 56 -7.40 -5.61 -19.63
N GLU A 57 -6.83 -4.64 -20.33
CA GLU A 57 -5.70 -3.82 -19.88
C GLU A 57 -6.14 -2.52 -19.19
N ASP A 58 -7.40 -2.15 -19.37
CA ASP A 58 -7.97 -0.91 -18.84
C ASP A 58 -8.65 -1.16 -17.50
N MET A 59 -8.08 -0.56 -16.47
CA MET A 59 -8.58 -0.60 -15.10
C MET A 59 -10.02 -0.08 -14.98
N GLY A 60 -10.34 0.98 -15.70
CA GLY A 60 -11.68 1.55 -15.71
C GLY A 60 -12.72 0.54 -16.18
N ARG A 61 -12.36 -0.32 -17.15
CA ARG A 61 -13.23 -1.40 -17.62
C ARG A 61 -13.38 -2.55 -16.64
N LEU A 62 -12.31 -2.88 -15.92
CA LEU A 62 -12.34 -3.92 -14.89
C LEU A 62 -13.24 -3.56 -13.72
N MET A 63 -13.27 -2.28 -13.35
CA MET A 63 -14.07 -1.79 -12.22
C MET A 63 -15.51 -1.41 -12.57
N THR A 64 -15.83 -1.23 -13.85
CA THR A 64 -17.18 -0.85 -14.27
C THR A 64 -17.88 -2.02 -14.96
N CYS A 65 -18.95 -2.53 -14.35
CA CYS A 65 -19.83 -3.50 -14.99
C CYS A 65 -20.63 -2.79 -16.11
N GLY A 66 -20.26 -3.03 -17.37
CA GLY A 66 -20.95 -2.46 -18.54
C GLY A 66 -20.18 -1.32 -19.23
N ASP A 67 -20.62 -0.97 -20.43
CA ASP A 67 -19.94 0.02 -21.26
C ASP A 67 -20.49 1.44 -21.00
N HIS A 68 -20.21 1.94 -19.78
CA HIS A 68 -20.59 3.29 -19.38
C HIS A 68 -19.36 4.22 -19.38
N PRO A 69 -19.08 4.96 -20.46
CA PRO A 69 -17.86 5.75 -20.61
C PRO A 69 -17.70 6.85 -19.53
N LYS A 70 -18.82 7.44 -19.10
CA LYS A 70 -18.81 8.47 -18.02
C LYS A 70 -18.41 7.88 -16.67
N LEU A 71 -18.93 6.69 -16.32
CA LEU A 71 -18.60 6.02 -15.07
C LEU A 71 -17.14 5.57 -15.09
N ARG A 72 -16.66 5.04 -16.21
CA ARG A 72 -15.27 4.66 -16.40
C ARG A 72 -14.33 5.85 -16.21
N ALA A 73 -14.64 7.00 -16.84
CA ALA A 73 -13.87 8.21 -16.70
C ALA A 73 -13.84 8.71 -15.24
N ALA A 74 -14.98 8.67 -14.54
CA ALA A 74 -15.08 9.07 -13.13
C ALA A 74 -14.23 8.18 -12.22
N VAL A 75 -14.30 6.84 -12.40
CA VAL A 75 -13.50 5.88 -11.64
C VAL A 75 -12.01 6.10 -11.90
N SER A 76 -11.60 6.28 -13.15
CA SER A 76 -10.19 6.53 -13.50
C SER A 76 -9.70 7.87 -12.93
N ALA A 77 -10.51 8.91 -12.96
CA ALA A 77 -10.19 10.21 -12.38
C ALA A 77 -10.02 10.12 -10.85
N MET A 78 -10.94 9.43 -10.17
CA MET A 78 -10.88 9.20 -8.73
C MET A 78 -9.63 8.38 -8.37
N GLN A 79 -9.28 7.36 -9.15
CA GLN A 79 -8.07 6.57 -8.98
C GLN A 79 -6.80 7.43 -9.09
N ASN A 80 -6.71 8.24 -10.14
CA ASN A 80 -5.56 9.12 -10.33
C ASN A 80 -5.44 10.14 -9.20
N LEU A 81 -6.55 10.72 -8.76
CA LEU A 81 -6.56 11.65 -7.62
C LEU A 81 -6.05 10.98 -6.34
N LEU A 82 -6.49 9.75 -6.08
CA LEU A 82 -6.04 8.98 -4.92
C LEU A 82 -4.54 8.68 -5.00
N LEU A 83 -4.04 8.25 -6.16
CA LEU A 83 -2.61 7.97 -6.34
C LEU A 83 -1.74 9.23 -6.16
N VAL A 84 -2.18 10.37 -6.68
CA VAL A 84 -1.51 11.66 -6.46
C VAL A 84 -1.52 12.03 -4.98
N GLY A 85 -2.66 11.86 -4.29
CA GLY A 85 -2.78 12.09 -2.86
C GLY A 85 -1.81 11.23 -2.05
N VAL A 86 -1.73 9.93 -2.35
CA VAL A 86 -0.77 9.00 -1.71
C VAL A 86 0.67 9.45 -1.98
N CYS A 87 1.00 9.86 -3.21
CA CYS A 87 2.33 10.35 -3.56
C CYS A 87 2.72 11.59 -2.72
N ILE A 88 1.80 12.54 -2.57
CA ILE A 88 2.02 13.74 -1.75
C ILE A 88 2.27 13.36 -0.28
N ILE A 89 1.46 12.47 0.28
CA ILE A 89 1.61 12.02 1.68
C ILE A 89 2.96 11.30 1.87
N MET A 90 3.38 10.47 0.92
CA MET A 90 4.66 9.76 0.99
C MET A 90 5.86 10.71 0.92
N ILE A 91 5.81 11.73 0.05
CA ILE A 91 6.85 12.76 -0.03
C ILE A 91 6.91 13.57 1.28
N ALA A 92 5.75 13.96 1.82
CA ALA A 92 5.68 14.67 3.08
C ALA A 92 6.24 13.84 4.25
N GLY A 93 5.88 12.54 4.31
CA GLY A 93 6.42 11.61 5.31
C GLY A 93 7.93 11.45 5.22
N ALA A 94 8.47 11.25 4.01
CA ALA A 94 9.91 11.16 3.78
C ALA A 94 10.63 12.48 4.14
N SER A 95 10.03 13.62 3.80
CA SER A 95 10.53 14.94 4.15
C SER A 95 10.71 15.12 5.66
N THR A 96 9.70 14.74 6.45
CA THR A 96 9.76 14.82 7.91
C THR A 96 10.80 13.87 8.51
N LEU A 97 10.90 12.65 8.01
CA LEU A 97 11.91 11.67 8.44
C LEU A 97 13.33 12.16 8.17
N ILE A 98 13.59 12.70 6.98
CA ILE A 98 14.90 13.26 6.61
C ILE A 98 15.24 14.45 7.51
N HIS A 99 14.29 15.33 7.79
CA HIS A 99 14.48 16.45 8.72
C HIS A 99 14.81 16.00 10.15
N GLN A 100 14.22 14.88 10.60
CA GLN A 100 14.52 14.32 11.94
C GLN A 100 15.92 13.68 12.02
N LEU A 101 16.40 13.11 10.92
CA LEU A 101 17.69 12.43 10.85
C LEU A 101 18.85 13.38 10.54
N LEU A 102 18.60 14.44 9.78
CA LEU A 102 19.60 15.38 9.30
C LEU A 102 19.19 16.81 9.65
N PRO A 103 20.14 17.69 10.02
CA PRO A 103 19.87 19.09 10.36
C PRO A 103 19.60 19.94 9.11
N ILE A 104 18.72 19.49 8.25
CA ILE A 104 18.30 20.19 7.03
C ILE A 104 16.80 20.54 7.08
N PRO A 105 16.35 21.62 6.46
CA PRO A 105 14.94 21.98 6.47
C PRO A 105 14.09 20.92 5.74
N ALA A 106 12.87 20.68 6.24
CA ALA A 106 12.00 19.62 5.72
C ALA A 106 11.74 19.73 4.21
N TRP A 107 11.56 20.95 3.68
CA TRP A 107 11.32 21.15 2.25
C TRP A 107 12.49 20.65 1.38
N LEU A 108 13.73 20.81 1.87
CA LEU A 108 14.92 20.31 1.15
C LEU A 108 14.98 18.77 1.18
N GLY A 109 14.63 18.15 2.32
CA GLY A 109 14.47 16.70 2.43
C GLY A 109 13.45 16.15 1.45
N GLY A 110 12.29 16.82 1.34
CA GLY A 110 11.25 16.47 0.37
C GLY A 110 11.71 16.61 -1.09
N LEU A 111 12.46 17.67 -1.39
CA LEU A 111 13.04 17.88 -2.74
C LEU A 111 14.01 16.77 -3.10
N ILE A 112 14.95 16.45 -2.21
CA ILE A 112 15.94 15.36 -2.41
C ILE A 112 15.22 14.04 -2.66
N PHE A 113 14.24 13.70 -1.82
CA PHE A 113 13.47 12.47 -1.97
C PHE A 113 12.72 12.42 -3.30
N THR A 114 12.09 13.53 -3.69
CA THR A 114 11.37 13.65 -4.97
C THR A 114 12.29 13.43 -6.16
N VAL A 115 13.50 14.01 -6.14
CA VAL A 115 14.50 13.82 -7.20
C VAL A 115 14.93 12.36 -7.30
N ILE A 116 15.16 11.70 -6.15
CA ILE A 116 15.52 10.27 -6.13
C ILE A 116 14.38 9.42 -6.74
N VAL A 117 13.13 9.64 -6.29
CA VAL A 117 11.97 8.89 -6.80
C VAL A 117 11.76 9.13 -8.29
N ALA A 118 11.87 10.39 -8.73
CA ALA A 118 11.76 10.72 -10.15
C ALA A 118 12.86 10.06 -10.98
N SER A 119 14.10 10.04 -10.48
CA SER A 119 15.21 9.37 -11.15
C SER A 119 14.97 7.87 -11.31
N VAL A 120 14.44 7.21 -10.28
CA VAL A 120 14.06 5.78 -10.35
C VAL A 120 12.91 5.58 -11.32
N ALA A 121 11.92 6.47 -11.33
CA ALA A 121 10.78 6.39 -12.25
C ALA A 121 11.23 6.52 -13.73
N LEU A 122 12.24 7.35 -14.03
CA LEU A 122 12.81 7.49 -15.37
C LEU A 122 13.51 6.23 -15.89
N LEU A 123 13.92 5.32 -14.99
CA LEU A 123 14.45 4.00 -15.38
C LEU A 123 13.36 3.04 -15.88
N GLY A 124 12.10 3.45 -15.83
CA GLY A 124 10.95 2.66 -16.26
C GLY A 124 10.65 1.47 -15.34
N MET A 125 9.82 0.56 -15.85
CA MET A 125 9.33 -0.59 -15.05
C MET A 125 10.47 -1.52 -14.59
N GLN A 126 11.52 -1.70 -15.38
CA GLN A 126 12.66 -2.55 -14.99
C GLN A 126 13.44 -1.95 -13.82
N GLY A 127 13.63 -0.64 -13.81
CA GLY A 127 14.27 0.07 -12.69
C GLY A 127 13.45 -0.01 -11.41
N LEU A 128 12.13 0.19 -11.51
CA LEU A 128 11.22 0.05 -10.37
C LEU A 128 11.23 -1.37 -9.79
N VAL A 129 11.17 -2.40 -10.63
CA VAL A 129 11.23 -3.80 -10.19
C VAL A 129 12.57 -4.11 -9.51
N ALA A 130 13.69 -3.61 -10.05
CA ALA A 130 15.02 -3.80 -9.46
C ALA A 130 15.11 -3.17 -8.06
N VAL A 131 14.65 -1.92 -7.90
CA VAL A 131 14.65 -1.23 -6.61
C VAL A 131 13.74 -1.94 -5.60
N PHE A 132 12.53 -2.32 -5.99
CA PHE A 132 11.62 -3.04 -5.09
C PHE A 132 12.12 -4.44 -4.72
N SER A 133 12.81 -5.14 -5.62
CA SER A 133 13.37 -6.46 -5.31
C SER A 133 14.45 -6.41 -4.24
N LEU A 134 15.13 -5.27 -4.11
CA LEU A 134 16.13 -5.02 -3.06
C LEU A 134 15.50 -4.48 -1.77
N LEU A 135 14.66 -3.44 -1.88
CA LEU A 135 14.13 -2.73 -0.72
C LEU A 135 13.09 -3.56 0.06
N VAL A 136 12.20 -4.27 -0.65
CA VAL A 136 11.10 -5.01 0.01
C VAL A 136 11.59 -6.10 0.94
N PRO A 137 12.55 -6.98 0.56
CA PRO A 137 13.09 -7.97 1.50
C PRO A 137 13.77 -7.34 2.70
N VAL A 138 14.56 -6.28 2.48
CA VAL A 138 15.28 -5.58 3.56
C VAL A 138 14.29 -4.98 4.55
N THR A 139 13.31 -4.23 4.09
CA THR A 139 12.30 -3.61 4.96
C THR A 139 11.43 -4.65 5.68
N THR A 140 11.09 -5.76 5.01
CA THR A 140 10.32 -6.85 5.63
C THR A 140 11.12 -7.53 6.74
N VAL A 141 12.39 -7.85 6.51
CA VAL A 141 13.27 -8.44 7.52
C VAL A 141 13.44 -7.49 8.70
N MET A 142 13.68 -6.21 8.45
CA MET A 142 13.79 -5.20 9.51
C MET A 142 12.50 -5.08 10.34
N ALA A 143 11.34 -5.08 9.69
CA ALA A 143 10.05 -5.04 10.38
C ALA A 143 9.82 -6.28 11.27
N VAL A 144 10.17 -7.48 10.77
CA VAL A 144 10.06 -8.73 11.55
C VAL A 144 11.02 -8.73 12.73
N LEU A 145 12.27 -8.29 12.53
CA LEU A 145 13.25 -8.19 13.61
C LEU A 145 12.81 -7.20 14.69
N LEU A 146 12.29 -6.05 14.28
CA LEU A 146 11.76 -5.04 15.20
C LEU A 146 10.57 -5.59 15.99
N ALA A 147 9.64 -6.25 15.32
CA ALA A 147 8.48 -6.88 15.97
C ALA A 147 8.93 -7.96 16.98
N ALA A 148 9.87 -8.83 16.61
CA ALA A 148 10.44 -9.84 17.50
C ALA A 148 11.13 -9.20 18.70
N TRP A 149 11.93 -8.16 18.49
CA TRP A 149 12.59 -7.41 19.56
C TRP A 149 11.59 -6.82 20.57
N VAL A 150 10.53 -6.19 20.08
CA VAL A 150 9.48 -5.60 20.92
C VAL A 150 8.76 -6.68 21.72
N LEU A 151 8.45 -7.83 21.10
CA LEU A 151 7.81 -8.97 21.78
C LEU A 151 8.70 -9.57 22.88
N ILE A 152 9.99 -9.73 22.62
CA ILE A 152 10.93 -10.26 23.61
C ILE A 152 11.07 -9.30 24.80
N LYS A 153 11.11 -7.99 24.54
CA LYS A 153 11.34 -7.00 25.58
C LYS A 153 10.11 -6.68 26.42
N ASN A 154 8.93 -6.62 25.81
CA ASN A 154 7.70 -6.18 26.47
C ASN A 154 6.70 -7.31 26.73
N GLY A 155 6.96 -8.52 26.22
CA GLY A 155 6.03 -9.64 26.27
C GLY A 155 4.79 -9.45 25.40
N PHE A 156 3.91 -10.44 25.42
CA PHE A 156 2.60 -10.37 24.79
C PHE A 156 1.64 -9.60 25.71
N SER A 157 1.29 -8.38 25.39
CA SER A 157 0.28 -7.62 26.11
C SER A 157 -0.83 -7.21 25.13
N PHE A 158 -2.03 -7.70 25.38
CA PHE A 158 -3.26 -7.26 24.72
C PHE A 158 -3.96 -6.16 25.54
N ALA A 159 -3.21 -5.29 26.19
CA ALA A 159 -3.82 -4.17 26.88
C ALA A 159 -4.66 -3.35 25.86
N PRO A 160 -5.90 -2.98 26.20
CA PRO A 160 -6.66 -2.06 25.38
C PRO A 160 -5.85 -0.77 25.26
N ALA A 161 -5.54 -0.39 24.05
CA ALA A 161 -4.85 0.85 23.83
C ALA A 161 -5.79 1.99 24.21
N ASN A 162 -5.47 2.73 25.25
CA ASN A 162 -6.17 3.98 25.61
C ASN A 162 -5.84 5.10 24.64
N GLY A 163 -5.80 4.77 23.33
CA GLY A 163 -5.57 5.72 22.26
C GLY A 163 -6.86 6.37 21.82
N SER A 164 -6.79 7.65 21.45
CA SER A 164 -7.90 8.34 20.85
C SER A 164 -8.26 7.68 19.52
N VAL A 165 -9.39 7.01 19.47
CA VAL A 165 -9.99 6.49 18.24
C VAL A 165 -10.34 7.69 17.35
N SER A 166 -9.95 7.64 16.08
CA SER A 166 -10.31 8.69 15.13
C SER A 166 -11.82 8.83 15.01
N ALA A 167 -12.31 10.07 14.98
CA ALA A 167 -13.75 10.34 14.77
C ALA A 167 -14.26 9.77 13.42
N LEU A 168 -13.38 9.60 12.44
CA LEU A 168 -13.70 9.01 11.14
C LEU A 168 -13.79 7.46 11.18
N MET A 169 -13.22 6.84 12.21
CA MET A 169 -13.17 5.39 12.37
C MET A 169 -13.60 5.01 13.79
N PRO A 170 -14.89 5.16 14.11
CA PRO A 170 -15.40 4.97 15.47
C PRO A 170 -15.38 3.51 15.96
N ASN A 171 -15.23 2.54 15.05
CA ASN A 171 -15.17 1.13 15.41
C ASN A 171 -14.21 0.36 14.49
N TRP A 172 -13.80 -0.83 14.95
CA TRP A 172 -12.84 -1.70 14.27
C TRP A 172 -13.31 -2.19 12.89
N ILE A 173 -14.63 -2.33 12.67
CA ILE A 173 -15.20 -2.76 11.37
C ILE A 173 -14.93 -1.68 10.31
N ILE A 174 -15.23 -0.42 10.64
CA ILE A 174 -14.95 0.69 9.76
C ILE A 174 -13.43 0.83 9.53
N GLY A 175 -12.63 0.64 10.57
CA GLY A 175 -11.16 0.66 10.48
C GLY A 175 -10.64 -0.33 9.45
N PHE A 176 -10.95 -1.63 9.60
CA PHE A 176 -10.42 -2.64 8.70
C PHE A 176 -11.00 -2.55 7.28
N VAL A 177 -12.28 -2.19 7.12
CA VAL A 177 -12.90 -2.02 5.80
C VAL A 177 -12.27 -0.83 5.06
N THR A 178 -12.06 0.29 5.75
CA THR A 178 -11.41 1.47 5.16
C THR A 178 -9.98 1.16 4.77
N TYR A 179 -9.21 0.48 5.64
CA TYR A 179 -7.85 0.05 5.35
C TYR A 179 -7.79 -0.88 4.14
N ALA A 180 -8.69 -1.88 4.09
CA ALA A 180 -8.79 -2.78 2.97
C ALA A 180 -9.17 -2.05 1.68
N ALA A 181 -10.15 -1.16 1.73
CA ALA A 181 -10.66 -0.46 0.56
C ALA A 181 -9.60 0.40 -0.12
N TYR A 182 -8.91 1.27 0.63
CA TYR A 182 -7.93 2.17 0.01
C TYR A 182 -6.70 1.42 -0.51
N ASN A 183 -6.24 0.38 0.20
CA ASN A 183 -5.13 -0.45 -0.25
C ASN A 183 -5.48 -1.27 -1.48
N LEU A 184 -6.66 -1.93 -1.50
CA LEU A 184 -7.13 -2.69 -2.66
C LEU A 184 -7.32 -1.79 -3.88
N PHE A 185 -7.87 -0.59 -3.68
CA PHE A 185 -8.05 0.36 -4.77
C PHE A 185 -6.71 0.80 -5.38
N GLY A 186 -5.69 1.05 -4.55
CA GLY A 186 -4.32 1.31 -5.02
C GLY A 186 -3.67 0.11 -5.72
N THR A 187 -3.90 -1.09 -5.20
CA THR A 187 -3.27 -2.32 -5.70
C THR A 187 -3.74 -2.69 -7.09
N ILE A 188 -5.03 -2.53 -7.39
CA ILE A 188 -5.59 -2.87 -8.71
C ILE A 188 -4.86 -2.12 -9.82
N SER A 189 -4.47 -0.84 -9.59
CA SER A 189 -3.72 -0.02 -10.57
C SER A 189 -2.40 -0.63 -11.01
N ILE A 190 -1.78 -1.42 -10.16
CA ILE A 190 -0.46 -2.02 -10.41
C ILE A 190 -0.61 -3.48 -10.84
N LEU A 191 -1.69 -4.14 -10.45
CA LEU A 191 -1.96 -5.51 -10.82
C LEU A 191 -2.14 -5.68 -12.34
N VAL A 192 -2.80 -4.71 -12.98
CA VAL A 192 -3.05 -4.73 -14.44
C VAL A 192 -1.75 -4.72 -15.23
N PRO A 193 -0.84 -3.73 -15.12
CA PRO A 193 0.41 -3.75 -15.87
C PRO A 193 1.34 -4.92 -15.48
N LEU A 194 1.30 -5.37 -14.22
CA LEU A 194 2.13 -6.48 -13.77
C LEU A 194 1.68 -7.83 -14.36
N SER A 195 0.38 -8.07 -14.49
CA SER A 195 -0.18 -9.27 -15.10
C SER A 195 0.17 -9.37 -16.59
N LEU A 196 0.23 -8.24 -17.29
CA LEU A 196 0.59 -8.18 -18.70
C LEU A 196 2.06 -8.55 -18.96
N ILE A 197 2.98 -8.14 -18.08
CA ILE A 197 4.40 -8.51 -18.20
C ILE A 197 4.58 -10.02 -18.10
N HIS A 198 3.81 -10.70 -17.24
CA HIS A 198 3.88 -12.16 -17.10
C HIS A 198 3.12 -12.93 -18.20
N ILE A 199 2.10 -12.32 -18.82
CA ILE A 199 1.35 -12.93 -19.93
C ILE A 199 2.07 -12.73 -21.27
N SER A 200 2.81 -11.63 -21.44
CA SER A 200 3.53 -11.29 -22.65
C SER A 200 4.93 -11.90 -22.76
N GLU A 201 5.43 -12.60 -21.74
CA GLU A 201 6.58 -13.49 -21.90
C GLU A 201 6.09 -14.88 -22.34
N PRO A 202 5.95 -15.15 -23.66
CA PRO A 202 5.81 -16.53 -24.10
C PRO A 202 7.09 -17.23 -23.73
N THR A 203 6.97 -18.32 -23.01
CA THR A 203 8.01 -19.31 -22.75
C THR A 203 8.99 -19.40 -23.94
N ARG A 204 10.07 -18.64 -23.88
CA ARG A 204 11.25 -18.88 -24.70
C ARG A 204 11.91 -20.14 -24.13
N ARG A 205 11.44 -21.28 -24.58
CA ARG A 205 12.18 -22.52 -24.61
C ARG A 205 12.65 -22.79 -26.02
#